data_482c90c3c627c194718d8b972e559c97
#
_entry.id   482c90c3c627c194718d8b972e559c97
#
_cell.length_a   1.000
_cell.length_b   1.000
_cell.length_c   1.000
_cell.angle_alpha   90.00
_cell.angle_beta   90.00
_cell.angle_gamma   90.00
#
_symmetry.space_group_name_H-M   'P 1'
#
loop_
_entity.id
_entity.type
_entity.pdbx_description
1 polymer ?
#
loop_
_entity_poly.entity_id
_entity_poly.type
_entity_poly.pdbx_seq_one_letter_code
_entity_poly.pdbx_strand_id
1 'polypeptide(L)'
;MVAARDILDDQIAYYRARAGEYDEWWFRAGRYDRGPDFNAQWHAETAAVEAALASWLAATQPRSVLELACGTGLFTRLIAPRVARLTAIDASTEVIEINRARVGAGNVDYVQADLFAWQPTQRYDAIFFSFWLSHVPAERFARFWEVIADGLAPGGAVYLIDSAFDPTSTAKDHVLPGREPGIVTRKLNDGREFRIVKVFYEPAALAAKLDALGWKAGLAQTLHYFIYGEARLAEV
;
A
#
# COMPACT_ATOMS: atom_id res chain seq x y z
N MET A 1 -4.24 25.17 -13.99
CA MET A 1 -3.96 24.21 -12.91
C MET A 1 -5.23 23.40 -12.73
N VAL A 2 -5.22 22.13 -13.14
CA VAL A 2 -6.28 21.19 -12.75
C VAL A 2 -6.15 21.02 -11.25
N ALA A 3 -7.18 21.30 -10.50
CA ALA A 3 -7.12 21.36 -9.05
C ALA A 3 -6.67 20.00 -8.48
N ALA A 4 -5.83 20.00 -7.44
CA ALA A 4 -5.36 18.78 -6.78
C ALA A 4 -6.53 17.88 -6.31
N ARG A 5 -7.70 18.46 -6.12
CA ARG A 5 -8.94 17.77 -5.73
C ARG A 5 -9.42 16.79 -6.82
N ASP A 6 -9.33 17.18 -8.11
CA ASP A 6 -9.81 16.34 -9.21
C ASP A 6 -8.98 15.06 -9.39
N ILE A 7 -7.67 15.07 -9.12
CA ILE A 7 -6.81 13.89 -9.27
C ILE A 7 -7.05 12.86 -8.16
N LEU A 8 -7.35 13.30 -6.95
CA LEU A 8 -7.65 12.39 -5.84
C LEU A 8 -9.02 11.76 -5.99
N ASP A 9 -10.00 12.51 -6.49
CA ASP A 9 -11.32 11.98 -6.83
C ASP A 9 -11.22 10.95 -7.97
N ASP A 10 -10.42 11.23 -9.02
CA ASP A 10 -10.12 10.29 -10.11
C ASP A 10 -9.47 9.00 -9.56
N GLN A 11 -8.54 9.14 -8.62
CA GLN A 11 -7.85 8.01 -8.01
C GLN A 11 -8.79 7.13 -7.18
N ILE A 12 -9.66 7.72 -6.35
CA ILE A 12 -10.68 6.97 -5.59
C ILE A 12 -11.65 6.28 -6.56
N ALA A 13 -12.12 6.98 -7.60
CA ALA A 13 -12.99 6.41 -8.62
C ALA A 13 -12.33 5.24 -9.36
N TYR A 14 -11.02 5.35 -9.65
CA TYR A 14 -10.26 4.27 -10.26
C TYR A 14 -10.24 3.01 -9.41
N TYR A 15 -9.85 3.11 -8.13
CA TYR A 15 -9.75 1.94 -7.26
C TYR A 15 -11.11 1.31 -6.96
N ARG A 16 -12.17 2.12 -6.86
CA ARG A 16 -13.55 1.62 -6.78
C ARG A 16 -13.92 0.83 -8.04
N ALA A 17 -13.71 1.41 -9.22
CA ALA A 17 -14.05 0.76 -10.48
C ALA A 17 -13.19 -0.49 -10.76
N ARG A 18 -11.96 -0.52 -10.23
CA ARG A 18 -11.01 -1.63 -10.38
C ARG A 18 -11.23 -2.78 -9.40
N ALA A 19 -12.12 -2.66 -8.43
CA ALA A 19 -12.24 -3.63 -7.33
C ALA A 19 -12.30 -5.09 -7.80
N GLY A 20 -13.09 -5.38 -8.83
CA GLY A 20 -13.26 -6.74 -9.37
C GLY A 20 -12.08 -7.27 -10.18
N GLU A 21 -11.17 -6.42 -10.67
CA GLU A 21 -9.99 -6.80 -11.46
C GLU A 21 -8.66 -6.49 -10.78
N TYR A 22 -8.69 -5.97 -9.54
CA TYR A 22 -7.49 -5.55 -8.82
C TYR A 22 -6.48 -6.69 -8.65
N ASP A 23 -6.97 -7.87 -8.33
CA ASP A 23 -6.17 -9.05 -8.03
C ASP A 23 -5.45 -9.64 -9.25
N GLU A 24 -5.90 -9.33 -10.49
CA GLU A 24 -5.21 -9.76 -11.71
C GLU A 24 -3.74 -9.32 -11.72
N TRP A 25 -3.47 -8.14 -11.17
CA TRP A 25 -2.09 -7.64 -11.03
C TRP A 25 -1.26 -8.52 -10.11
N TRP A 26 -1.79 -8.85 -8.92
CA TRP A 26 -1.08 -9.66 -7.93
C TRP A 26 -0.84 -11.08 -8.40
N PHE A 27 -1.83 -11.68 -9.04
CA PHE A 27 -1.79 -13.06 -9.54
C PHE A 27 -1.28 -13.18 -10.97
N ARG A 28 -0.84 -12.09 -11.60
CA ARG A 28 -0.33 -12.04 -12.98
C ARG A 28 -1.31 -12.65 -14.00
N ALA A 29 -2.60 -12.37 -13.83
CA ALA A 29 -3.65 -12.81 -14.75
C ALA A 29 -3.91 -11.77 -15.85
N GLY A 30 -4.53 -12.21 -16.95
CA GLY A 30 -5.01 -11.31 -18.02
C GLY A 30 -3.90 -10.44 -18.62
N ARG A 31 -4.12 -9.12 -18.57
CA ARG A 31 -3.17 -8.11 -19.09
C ARG A 31 -1.85 -8.06 -18.36
N TYR A 32 -1.77 -8.63 -17.17
CA TYR A 32 -0.56 -8.65 -16.34
C TYR A 32 0.28 -9.89 -16.55
N ASP A 33 -0.24 -10.92 -17.23
CA ASP A 33 0.53 -12.11 -17.59
C ASP A 33 1.63 -11.76 -18.60
N ARG A 34 2.88 -11.92 -18.22
CA ARG A 34 4.06 -11.63 -19.02
C ARG A 34 4.84 -12.88 -19.43
N GLY A 35 4.24 -14.04 -19.28
CA GLY A 35 4.83 -15.32 -19.56
C GLY A 35 5.54 -15.94 -18.35
N PRO A 36 5.94 -17.23 -18.49
CA PRO A 36 6.33 -18.07 -17.36
C PRO A 36 7.49 -17.48 -16.54
N ASP A 37 8.54 -17.00 -17.17
CA ASP A 37 9.74 -16.55 -16.48
C ASP A 37 9.49 -15.28 -15.66
N PHE A 38 8.85 -14.26 -16.25
CA PHE A 38 8.49 -13.04 -15.57
C PHE A 38 7.46 -13.28 -14.45
N ASN A 39 6.50 -14.16 -14.69
CA ASN A 39 5.50 -14.50 -13.69
C ASN A 39 6.11 -15.29 -12.53
N ALA A 40 7.04 -16.22 -12.79
CA ALA A 40 7.75 -16.94 -11.75
C ALA A 40 8.60 -16.01 -10.88
N GLN A 41 9.32 -15.05 -11.47
CA GLN A 41 10.08 -14.04 -10.75
C GLN A 41 9.15 -13.17 -9.88
N TRP A 42 8.03 -12.72 -10.46
CA TRP A 42 7.02 -11.96 -9.72
C TRP A 42 6.49 -12.71 -8.52
N HIS A 43 6.09 -13.98 -8.69
CA HIS A 43 5.56 -14.80 -7.59
C HIS A 43 6.61 -15.12 -6.53
N ALA A 44 7.87 -15.26 -6.91
CA ALA A 44 8.95 -15.40 -5.93
C ALA A 44 9.10 -14.14 -5.07
N GLU A 45 9.01 -12.96 -5.70
CA GLU A 45 9.12 -11.68 -4.98
C GLU A 45 7.86 -11.34 -4.15
N THR A 46 6.65 -11.68 -4.63
CA THR A 46 5.43 -11.54 -3.82
C THR A 46 5.50 -12.43 -2.57
N ALA A 47 5.94 -13.69 -2.72
CA ALA A 47 6.16 -14.58 -1.59
C ALA A 47 7.22 -14.05 -0.61
N ALA A 48 8.28 -13.43 -1.11
CA ALA A 48 9.33 -12.85 -0.28
C ALA A 48 8.81 -11.69 0.58
N VAL A 49 8.02 -10.76 0.02
CA VAL A 49 7.46 -9.64 0.82
C VAL A 49 6.36 -10.10 1.78
N GLU A 50 5.57 -11.12 1.43
CA GLU A 50 4.61 -11.74 2.36
C GLU A 50 5.35 -12.42 3.53
N ALA A 51 6.44 -13.15 3.27
CA ALA A 51 7.27 -13.78 4.30
C ALA A 51 7.97 -12.74 5.20
N ALA A 52 8.46 -11.63 4.61
CA ALA A 52 9.08 -10.54 5.36
C ALA A 52 8.08 -9.89 6.33
N LEU A 53 6.85 -9.59 5.87
CA LEU A 53 5.79 -9.08 6.74
C LEU A 53 5.45 -10.08 7.85
N ALA A 54 5.30 -11.37 7.53
CA ALA A 54 5.00 -12.40 8.51
C ALA A 54 6.11 -12.52 9.58
N SER A 55 7.37 -12.44 9.17
CA SER A 55 8.54 -12.46 10.08
C SER A 55 8.57 -11.22 10.97
N TRP A 56 8.27 -10.04 10.41
CA TRP A 56 8.19 -8.80 11.16
C TRP A 56 7.07 -8.83 12.21
N LEU A 57 5.87 -9.31 11.84
CA LEU A 57 4.76 -9.50 12.79
C LEU A 57 5.10 -10.48 13.91
N ALA A 58 5.82 -11.57 13.59
CA ALA A 58 6.26 -12.54 14.59
C ALA A 58 7.31 -11.98 15.57
N ALA A 59 8.18 -11.10 15.07
CA ALA A 59 9.22 -10.46 15.88
C ALA A 59 8.68 -9.34 16.77
N THR A 60 7.76 -8.53 16.26
CA THR A 60 7.22 -7.35 16.96
C THR A 60 5.97 -7.67 17.81
N GLN A 61 5.24 -8.73 17.48
CA GLN A 61 4.04 -9.20 18.16
C GLN A 61 3.02 -8.09 18.50
N PRO A 62 2.63 -7.23 17.54
CA PRO A 62 1.68 -6.16 17.80
C PRO A 62 0.31 -6.74 18.16
N ARG A 63 -0.34 -6.22 19.19
CA ARG A 63 -1.68 -6.65 19.58
C ARG A 63 -2.77 -5.95 18.78
N SER A 64 -2.53 -4.69 18.43
CA SER A 64 -3.42 -3.84 17.65
C SER A 64 -2.71 -3.31 16.41
N VAL A 65 -3.31 -3.55 15.24
CA VAL A 65 -2.75 -3.10 13.96
C VAL A 65 -3.79 -2.25 13.22
N LEU A 66 -3.30 -1.19 12.60
CA LEU A 66 -4.04 -0.39 11.63
C LEU A 66 -3.51 -0.71 10.23
N GLU A 67 -4.36 -1.19 9.34
CA GLU A 67 -4.06 -1.38 7.93
C GLU A 67 -4.72 -0.28 7.10
N LEU A 68 -3.90 0.55 6.45
CA LEU A 68 -4.36 1.65 5.59
C LEU A 68 -4.37 1.19 4.13
N ALA A 69 -5.40 1.60 3.37
CA ALA A 69 -5.65 1.16 2.01
C ALA A 69 -5.65 -0.39 1.91
N CYS A 70 -6.48 -1.02 2.72
CA CYS A 70 -6.46 -2.48 2.90
C CYS A 70 -6.84 -3.28 1.63
N GLY A 71 -7.42 -2.61 0.64
CA GLY A 71 -7.75 -3.19 -0.65
C GLY A 71 -8.59 -4.46 -0.54
N THR A 72 -8.37 -5.39 -1.44
CA THR A 72 -9.09 -6.67 -1.53
C THR A 72 -8.67 -7.71 -0.48
N GLY A 73 -7.80 -7.34 0.48
CA GLY A 73 -7.44 -8.20 1.60
C GLY A 73 -6.23 -9.12 1.35
N LEU A 74 -5.41 -8.81 0.36
CA LEU A 74 -4.19 -9.58 0.07
C LEU A 74 -3.24 -9.66 1.28
N PHE A 75 -3.15 -8.59 2.08
CA PHE A 75 -2.35 -8.56 3.30
C PHE A 75 -3.19 -8.68 4.57
N THR A 76 -4.44 -8.21 4.58
CA THR A 76 -5.37 -8.39 5.71
C THR A 76 -5.43 -9.86 6.14
N ARG A 77 -5.48 -10.80 5.18
CA ARG A 77 -5.49 -12.26 5.43
C ARG A 77 -4.21 -12.77 6.13
N LEU A 78 -3.10 -12.07 5.96
CA LEU A 78 -1.82 -12.41 6.61
C LEU A 78 -1.72 -11.81 8.01
N ILE A 79 -2.27 -10.61 8.21
CA ILE A 79 -2.19 -9.87 9.46
C ILE A 79 -3.23 -10.38 10.47
N ALA A 80 -4.49 -10.54 10.05
CA ALA A 80 -5.60 -10.87 10.94
C ALA A 80 -5.35 -12.09 11.87
N PRO A 81 -4.79 -13.23 11.41
CA PRO A 81 -4.56 -14.38 12.29
C PRO A 81 -3.39 -14.20 13.27
N ARG A 82 -2.63 -13.11 13.17
CA ARG A 82 -1.40 -12.85 13.95
C ARG A 82 -1.55 -11.75 14.99
N VAL A 83 -2.72 -11.10 15.05
CA VAL A 83 -2.96 -9.94 15.92
C VAL A 83 -4.27 -10.10 16.71
N ALA A 84 -4.37 -9.42 17.85
CA ALA A 84 -5.61 -9.45 18.63
C ALA A 84 -6.74 -8.63 17.98
N ARG A 85 -6.39 -7.48 17.38
CA ARG A 85 -7.32 -6.60 16.66
C ARG A 85 -6.65 -5.99 15.45
N LEU A 86 -7.39 -5.93 14.36
CA LEU A 86 -7.02 -5.27 13.12
C LEU A 86 -8.10 -4.26 12.73
N THR A 87 -7.72 -3.01 12.54
CA THR A 87 -8.58 -2.01 11.89
C THR A 87 -8.12 -1.87 10.45
N ALA A 88 -8.98 -2.18 9.49
CA ALA A 88 -8.68 -2.15 8.06
C ALA A 88 -9.48 -1.03 7.38
N ILE A 89 -8.76 -0.08 6.77
CA ILE A 89 -9.38 1.12 6.17
C ILE A 89 -9.17 1.12 4.66
N ASP A 90 -10.25 1.44 3.93
CA ASP A 90 -10.19 1.74 2.50
C ASP A 90 -11.27 2.77 2.14
N ALA A 91 -11.09 3.50 1.05
CA ALA A 91 -12.08 4.46 0.55
C ALA A 91 -13.22 3.79 -0.24
N SER A 92 -13.02 2.56 -0.73
CA SER A 92 -13.99 1.82 -1.55
C SER A 92 -14.72 0.74 -0.75
N THR A 93 -16.03 0.88 -0.67
CA THR A 93 -16.91 -0.15 -0.07
C THR A 93 -16.78 -1.47 -0.82
N GLU A 94 -16.67 -1.42 -2.15
CA GLU A 94 -16.57 -2.59 -3.02
C GLU A 94 -15.32 -3.44 -2.70
N VAL A 95 -14.18 -2.79 -2.48
CA VAL A 95 -12.94 -3.48 -2.08
C VAL A 95 -13.06 -4.05 -0.66
N ILE A 96 -13.66 -3.28 0.27
CA ILE A 96 -13.90 -3.73 1.66
C ILE A 96 -14.77 -5.00 1.69
N GLU A 97 -15.80 -5.08 0.87
CA GLU A 97 -16.65 -6.27 0.78
C GLU A 97 -15.88 -7.50 0.28
N ILE A 98 -15.03 -7.33 -0.74
CA ILE A 98 -14.15 -8.40 -1.22
C ILE A 98 -13.18 -8.83 -0.12
N ASN A 99 -12.56 -7.87 0.58
CA ASN A 99 -11.65 -8.13 1.69
C ASN A 99 -12.34 -8.92 2.81
N ARG A 100 -13.50 -8.45 3.24
CA ARG A 100 -14.31 -9.11 4.27
C ARG A 100 -14.65 -10.56 3.91
N ALA A 101 -15.08 -10.78 2.67
CA ALA A 101 -15.40 -12.12 2.16
C ALA A 101 -14.16 -13.02 2.10
N ARG A 102 -12.99 -12.48 1.72
CA ARG A 102 -11.72 -13.21 1.66
C ARG A 102 -11.20 -13.60 3.02
N VAL A 103 -11.26 -12.68 3.99
CA VAL A 103 -10.60 -12.86 5.29
C VAL A 103 -11.49 -13.65 6.27
N GLY A 104 -12.77 -13.32 6.36
CA GLY A 104 -13.74 -14.01 7.22
C GLY A 104 -13.39 -14.04 8.72
N ALA A 105 -12.47 -13.17 9.18
CA ALA A 105 -11.99 -13.16 10.55
C ALA A 105 -12.79 -12.18 11.42
N GLY A 106 -13.17 -12.63 12.64
CA GLY A 106 -13.99 -11.85 13.56
C GLY A 106 -13.24 -10.73 14.31
N ASN A 107 -11.92 -10.64 14.17
CA ASN A 107 -11.07 -9.64 14.81
C ASN A 107 -10.69 -8.47 13.88
N VAL A 108 -11.37 -8.32 12.75
CA VAL A 108 -11.14 -7.23 11.78
C VAL A 108 -12.30 -6.24 11.80
N ASP A 109 -12.00 -5.01 12.18
CA ASP A 109 -12.90 -3.87 12.10
C ASP A 109 -12.66 -3.10 10.80
N TYR A 110 -13.63 -3.14 9.88
CA TYR A 110 -13.54 -2.45 8.60
C TYR A 110 -14.12 -1.05 8.67
N VAL A 111 -13.35 -0.08 8.19
CA VAL A 111 -13.73 1.34 8.16
C VAL A 111 -13.65 1.86 6.72
N GLN A 112 -14.75 2.39 6.21
CA GLN A 112 -14.73 3.13 4.96
C GLN A 112 -14.34 4.58 5.22
N ALA A 113 -13.20 5.02 4.71
CA ALA A 113 -12.74 6.40 4.83
C ALA A 113 -11.77 6.80 3.72
N ASP A 114 -11.84 8.06 3.30
CA ASP A 114 -10.78 8.68 2.50
C ASP A 114 -9.57 8.97 3.41
N LEU A 115 -8.45 8.32 3.13
CA LEU A 115 -7.22 8.43 3.93
C LEU A 115 -6.60 9.84 3.93
N PHE A 116 -6.95 10.68 2.96
CA PHE A 116 -6.50 12.07 2.95
C PHE A 116 -7.30 13.00 3.87
N ALA A 117 -8.49 12.56 4.29
CA ALA A 117 -9.37 13.27 5.22
C ALA A 117 -9.48 12.57 6.59
N TRP A 118 -9.10 11.30 6.66
CA TRP A 118 -9.21 10.49 7.87
C TRP A 118 -8.19 10.91 8.94
N GLN A 119 -8.59 10.78 10.21
CA GLN A 119 -7.72 10.98 11.37
C GLN A 119 -7.87 9.80 12.33
N PRO A 120 -6.80 9.35 12.99
CA PRO A 120 -6.87 8.25 13.95
C PRO A 120 -7.66 8.69 15.19
N THR A 121 -8.58 7.83 15.63
CA THR A 121 -9.35 8.03 16.88
C THR A 121 -8.75 7.26 18.06
N GLN A 122 -7.76 6.44 17.81
CA GLN A 122 -7.01 5.67 18.80
C GLN A 122 -5.58 5.42 18.29
N ARG A 123 -4.73 4.89 19.16
CA ARG A 123 -3.37 4.51 18.80
C ARG A 123 -3.25 3.01 18.63
N TYR A 124 -2.32 2.60 17.76
CA TYR A 124 -2.06 1.21 17.40
C TYR A 124 -0.61 0.85 17.69
N ASP A 125 -0.36 -0.41 18.04
CA ASP A 125 1.00 -0.93 18.25
C ASP A 125 1.78 -0.98 16.94
N ALA A 126 1.07 -1.18 15.82
CA ALA A 126 1.66 -1.16 14.50
C ALA A 126 0.70 -0.54 13.47
N ILE A 127 1.27 0.10 12.46
CA ILE A 127 0.55 0.59 11.28
C ILE A 127 1.17 -0.09 10.05
N PHE A 128 0.32 -0.63 9.20
CA PHE A 128 0.70 -1.27 7.95
C PHE A 128 0.02 -0.60 6.77
N PHE A 129 0.72 -0.46 5.66
CA PHE A 129 0.12 -0.14 4.36
C PHE A 129 0.93 -0.75 3.22
N SER A 130 0.22 -1.14 2.18
CA SER A 130 0.83 -1.67 0.96
C SER A 130 0.31 -0.93 -0.27
N PHE A 131 1.23 -0.61 -1.21
CA PHE A 131 0.92 0.02 -2.50
C PHE A 131 0.08 1.30 -2.39
N TRP A 132 0.24 2.01 -1.27
CA TRP A 132 -0.44 3.26 -0.98
C TRP A 132 0.48 4.48 -1.06
N LEU A 133 1.70 4.41 -0.51
CA LEU A 133 2.60 5.56 -0.42
C LEU A 133 2.95 6.12 -1.81
N SER A 134 3.06 5.25 -2.81
CA SER A 134 3.26 5.62 -4.21
C SER A 134 2.08 6.40 -4.82
N HIS A 135 0.95 6.46 -4.14
CA HIS A 135 -0.25 7.20 -4.53
C HIS A 135 -0.50 8.47 -3.69
N VAL A 136 0.43 8.78 -2.79
CA VAL A 136 0.40 10.01 -1.99
C VAL A 136 1.11 11.13 -2.76
N PRO A 137 0.42 12.24 -3.11
CA PRO A 137 1.06 13.39 -3.74
C PRO A 137 2.21 13.93 -2.89
N ALA A 138 3.24 14.45 -3.54
CA ALA A 138 4.45 14.94 -2.86
C ALA A 138 4.15 16.01 -1.79
N GLU A 139 3.20 16.90 -2.07
CA GLU A 139 2.75 17.97 -1.19
C GLU A 139 1.96 17.46 0.03
N ARG A 140 1.46 16.22 -0.02
CA ARG A 140 0.74 15.57 1.09
C ARG A 140 1.61 14.58 1.87
N PHE A 141 2.83 14.32 1.44
CA PHE A 141 3.71 13.32 2.03
C PHE A 141 3.98 13.58 3.53
N ALA A 142 4.40 14.80 3.88
CA ALA A 142 4.67 15.14 5.28
C ALA A 142 3.41 15.01 6.15
N ARG A 143 2.28 15.54 5.66
CA ARG A 143 1.00 15.45 6.39
C ARG A 143 0.54 14.01 6.59
N PHE A 144 0.74 13.13 5.61
CA PHE A 144 0.44 11.71 5.76
C PHE A 144 1.25 11.10 6.90
N TRP A 145 2.55 11.37 6.99
CA TRP A 145 3.41 10.85 8.06
C TRP A 145 3.11 11.46 9.44
N GLU A 146 2.60 12.68 9.51
CA GLU A 146 2.06 13.25 10.76
C GLU A 146 0.83 12.46 11.25
N VAL A 147 -0.12 12.15 10.36
CA VAL A 147 -1.30 11.34 10.68
C VAL A 147 -0.89 9.93 11.15
N ILE A 148 0.13 9.34 10.53
CA ILE A 148 0.71 8.06 10.97
C ILE A 148 1.28 8.19 12.39
N ALA A 149 2.03 9.25 12.69
CA ALA A 149 2.61 9.48 14.02
C ALA A 149 1.52 9.63 15.09
N ASP A 150 0.44 10.35 14.80
CA ASP A 150 -0.70 10.54 15.70
C ASP A 150 -1.40 9.20 16.02
N GLY A 151 -1.44 8.29 15.05
CA GLY A 151 -2.05 6.96 15.18
C GLY A 151 -1.14 5.90 15.81
N LEU A 152 0.14 6.18 16.02
CA LEU A 152 1.08 5.20 16.53
C LEU A 152 1.19 5.26 18.05
N ALA A 153 1.15 4.11 18.72
CA ALA A 153 1.40 4.00 20.15
C ALA A 153 2.90 4.26 20.45
N PRO A 154 3.25 4.70 21.68
CA PRO A 154 4.65 4.82 22.07
C PRO A 154 5.40 3.49 21.86
N GLY A 155 6.56 3.54 21.21
CA GLY A 155 7.35 2.35 20.84
C GLY A 155 6.79 1.54 19.67
N GLY A 156 5.65 1.96 19.08
CA GLY A 156 5.07 1.31 17.93
C GLY A 156 5.89 1.47 16.66
N ALA A 157 5.53 0.72 15.62
CA ALA A 157 6.24 0.71 14.36
C ALA A 157 5.30 0.74 13.15
N VAL A 158 5.80 1.27 12.05
CA VAL A 158 5.16 1.21 10.73
C VAL A 158 5.86 0.13 9.92
N TYR A 159 5.11 -0.68 9.19
CA TYR A 159 5.66 -1.53 8.14
C TYR A 159 5.00 -1.19 6.82
N LEU A 160 5.79 -1.05 5.78
CA LEU A 160 5.29 -0.69 4.46
C LEU A 160 5.82 -1.64 3.39
N ILE A 161 5.00 -1.82 2.34
CA ILE A 161 5.37 -2.47 1.09
C ILE A 161 4.90 -1.55 -0.04
N ASP A 162 5.73 -1.27 -1.03
CA ASP A 162 5.30 -0.52 -2.22
C ASP A 162 6.04 -0.98 -3.47
N SER A 163 5.62 -0.46 -4.62
CA SER A 163 6.20 -0.82 -5.91
C SER A 163 7.58 -0.18 -6.10
N ALA A 164 8.57 -0.98 -6.46
CA ALA A 164 9.78 -0.49 -7.13
C ALA A 164 9.48 -0.16 -8.60
N PHE A 165 10.35 0.65 -9.22
CA PHE A 165 10.21 0.95 -10.65
C PHE A 165 10.71 -0.22 -11.48
N ASP A 166 9.79 -0.91 -12.14
CA ASP A 166 10.09 -1.92 -13.15
C ASP A 166 9.01 -1.90 -14.26
N PRO A 167 9.40 -1.78 -15.55
CA PRO A 167 8.45 -1.72 -16.66
C PRO A 167 7.57 -2.96 -16.80
N THR A 168 8.01 -4.09 -16.25
CA THR A 168 7.27 -5.35 -16.33
C THR A 168 6.25 -5.51 -15.18
N SER A 169 6.27 -4.61 -14.20
CA SER A 169 5.38 -4.67 -13.03
C SER A 169 3.92 -4.32 -13.34
N THR A 170 3.66 -3.59 -14.43
CA THR A 170 2.33 -3.10 -14.81
C THR A 170 1.70 -3.91 -15.95
N ALA A 171 0.45 -3.61 -16.32
CA ALA A 171 -0.22 -4.24 -17.46
C ALA A 171 0.55 -3.99 -18.77
N LYS A 172 0.46 -4.92 -19.72
CA LYS A 172 1.21 -4.86 -21.00
C LYS A 172 0.88 -3.63 -21.85
N ASP A 173 -0.34 -3.13 -21.70
CA ASP A 173 -0.89 -1.96 -22.42
C ASP A 173 -0.79 -0.64 -21.61
N HIS A 174 -0.11 -0.66 -20.46
CA HIS A 174 0.19 0.54 -19.72
C HIS A 174 1.60 1.03 -20.02
N VAL A 175 1.71 2.33 -20.29
CA VAL A 175 3.00 3.01 -20.35
C VAL A 175 3.35 3.49 -18.94
N LEU A 176 4.49 3.02 -18.41
CA LEU A 176 5.05 3.66 -17.23
C LEU A 176 5.72 4.96 -17.68
N PRO A 177 5.40 6.11 -17.05
CA PRO A 177 6.27 7.28 -17.14
C PRO A 177 7.63 6.90 -16.59
N GLY A 178 8.62 7.74 -16.80
CA GLY A 178 9.93 7.56 -16.17
C GLY A 178 9.85 7.46 -14.64
N ARG A 179 11.00 7.46 -13.98
CA ARG A 179 11.07 7.40 -12.49
C ARG A 179 10.57 8.67 -11.80
N GLU A 180 10.36 9.76 -12.55
CA GLU A 180 9.88 11.02 -12.00
C GLU A 180 8.46 10.89 -11.46
N PRO A 181 8.19 11.48 -10.28
CA PRO A 181 6.84 11.53 -9.72
C PRO A 181 5.87 12.20 -10.68
N GLY A 182 4.68 11.63 -10.85
CA GLY A 182 3.75 12.23 -11.79
C GLY A 182 2.35 11.62 -11.73
N ILE A 183 1.54 12.11 -12.66
CA ILE A 183 0.20 11.59 -12.93
C ILE A 183 0.32 10.60 -14.08
N VAL A 184 -0.25 9.42 -13.90
CA VAL A 184 -0.28 8.36 -14.90
C VAL A 184 -1.72 8.02 -15.27
N THR A 185 -1.94 7.66 -16.52
CA THR A 185 -3.23 7.11 -16.97
C THR A 185 -3.25 5.60 -16.75
N ARG A 186 -4.32 5.11 -16.17
CA ARG A 186 -4.60 3.69 -15.97
C ARG A 186 -5.89 3.33 -16.70
N LYS A 187 -5.85 2.21 -17.39
CA LYS A 187 -6.97 1.67 -18.14
C LYS A 187 -7.50 0.41 -17.46
N LEU A 188 -8.80 0.27 -17.38
CA LEU A 188 -9.49 -0.94 -16.91
C LEU A 188 -9.71 -1.94 -18.05
N ASN A 189 -10.13 -3.17 -17.72
CA ASN A 189 -10.43 -4.21 -18.70
C ASN A 189 -11.56 -3.81 -19.66
N ASP A 190 -12.49 -3.00 -19.19
CA ASP A 190 -13.61 -2.45 -20.00
C ASP A 190 -13.23 -1.23 -20.86
N GLY A 191 -11.99 -0.78 -20.78
CA GLY A 191 -11.46 0.33 -21.58
C GLY A 191 -11.59 1.71 -20.94
N ARG A 192 -12.25 1.87 -19.79
CA ARG A 192 -12.29 3.15 -19.07
C ARG A 192 -10.90 3.54 -18.60
N GLU A 193 -10.61 4.83 -18.66
CA GLU A 193 -9.32 5.40 -18.29
C GLU A 193 -9.49 6.36 -17.12
N PHE A 194 -8.50 6.33 -16.23
CA PHE A 194 -8.44 7.16 -15.03
C PHE A 194 -7.03 7.69 -14.84
N ARG A 195 -6.92 8.85 -14.20
CA ARG A 195 -5.63 9.41 -13.80
C ARG A 195 -5.38 9.11 -12.33
N ILE A 196 -4.17 8.71 -12.02
CA ILE A 196 -3.73 8.47 -10.63
C ILE A 196 -2.35 9.07 -10.40
N VAL A 197 -2.06 9.41 -9.17
CA VAL A 197 -0.70 9.76 -8.74
C VAL A 197 0.15 8.48 -8.74
N LYS A 198 1.39 8.57 -9.22
CA LYS A 198 2.38 7.50 -9.09
C LYS A 198 3.76 8.06 -8.80
N VAL A 199 4.31 7.61 -7.68
CA VAL A 199 5.65 7.93 -7.23
C VAL A 199 6.40 6.63 -7.01
N PHE A 200 7.61 6.50 -7.55
CA PHE A 200 8.48 5.38 -7.25
C PHE A 200 9.58 5.86 -6.29
N TYR A 201 9.72 5.14 -5.19
CA TYR A 201 10.73 5.45 -4.19
C TYR A 201 11.90 4.47 -4.30
N GLU A 202 13.12 4.99 -4.18
CA GLU A 202 14.31 4.19 -3.91
C GLU A 202 14.46 4.08 -2.38
N PRO A 203 14.83 2.92 -1.82
CA PRO A 203 14.89 2.71 -0.37
C PRO A 203 15.69 3.76 0.40
N ALA A 204 16.89 4.08 -0.07
CA ALA A 204 17.77 5.06 0.58
C ALA A 204 17.19 6.48 0.51
N ALA A 205 16.61 6.88 -0.62
CA ALA A 205 16.00 8.19 -0.78
C ALA A 205 14.73 8.34 0.08
N LEU A 206 13.92 7.29 0.18
CA LEU A 206 12.75 7.28 1.07
C LEU A 206 13.18 7.33 2.54
N ALA A 207 14.19 6.56 2.94
CA ALA A 207 14.71 6.59 4.30
C ALA A 207 15.25 7.98 4.69
N ALA A 208 16.00 8.64 3.81
CA ALA A 208 16.46 10.02 4.03
C ALA A 208 15.31 11.02 4.13
N LYS A 209 14.27 10.86 3.32
CA LYS A 209 13.07 11.71 3.36
C LYS A 209 12.30 11.53 4.67
N LEU A 210 12.25 10.30 5.20
CA LEU A 210 11.64 9.97 6.49
C LEU A 210 12.47 10.49 7.66
N ASP A 211 13.80 10.40 7.56
CA ASP A 211 14.70 10.94 8.59
C ASP A 211 14.51 12.45 8.78
N ALA A 212 14.30 13.20 7.70
CA ALA A 212 13.97 14.62 7.75
C ALA A 212 12.63 14.94 8.46
N LEU A 213 11.75 13.96 8.60
CA LEU A 213 10.48 14.05 9.35
C LEU A 213 10.57 13.43 10.76
N GLY A 214 11.75 13.07 11.23
CA GLY A 214 11.95 12.47 12.56
C GLY A 214 11.68 10.96 12.62
N TRP A 215 11.72 10.26 11.48
CA TRP A 215 11.57 8.82 11.42
C TRP A 215 12.90 8.12 11.12
N LYS A 216 13.14 6.97 11.73
CA LYS A 216 14.22 6.05 11.35
C LYS A 216 13.63 4.90 10.57
N ALA A 217 14.09 4.69 9.35
CA ALA A 217 13.55 3.67 8.46
C ALA A 217 14.63 2.69 7.99
N GLY A 218 14.34 1.39 8.13
CA GLY A 218 15.11 0.29 7.57
C GLY A 218 14.35 -0.30 6.38
N LEU A 219 14.71 0.11 5.16
CA LEU A 219 14.02 -0.27 3.93
C LEU A 219 14.92 -1.12 3.05
N ALA A 220 14.33 -2.13 2.44
CA ALA A 220 14.96 -3.02 1.48
C ALA A 220 14.17 -3.02 0.15
N GLN A 221 14.77 -3.58 -0.87
CA GLN A 221 14.12 -3.83 -2.15
C GLN A 221 14.31 -5.30 -2.53
N THR A 222 13.27 -5.91 -3.12
CA THR A 222 13.42 -7.18 -3.83
C THR A 222 14.23 -6.96 -5.12
N LEU A 223 14.49 -8.02 -5.87
CA LEU A 223 15.36 -7.89 -7.05
C LEU A 223 14.81 -6.87 -8.07
N HIS A 224 13.46 -6.83 -8.26
CA HIS A 224 12.82 -6.03 -9.30
C HIS A 224 11.65 -5.17 -8.79
N TYR A 225 10.69 -5.76 -8.04
CA TYR A 225 9.31 -5.26 -8.04
C TYR A 225 8.88 -4.50 -6.80
N PHE A 226 9.50 -4.73 -5.64
CA PHE A 226 8.97 -4.22 -4.38
C PHE A 226 10.04 -3.58 -3.51
N ILE A 227 9.67 -2.47 -2.87
CA ILE A 227 10.35 -1.93 -1.69
C ILE A 227 9.53 -2.30 -0.45
N TYR A 228 10.19 -2.56 0.66
CA TYR A 228 9.51 -2.92 1.91
C TYR A 228 10.40 -2.65 3.12
N GLY A 229 9.79 -2.55 4.28
CA GLY A 229 10.54 -2.44 5.53
C GLY A 229 9.81 -1.68 6.62
N GLU A 230 10.53 -1.41 7.69
CA GLU A 230 10.04 -0.79 8.92
C GLU A 230 10.45 0.68 9.01
N ALA A 231 9.58 1.49 9.63
CA ALA A 231 9.91 2.82 10.10
C ALA A 231 9.42 3.03 11.54
N ARG A 232 10.20 3.75 12.35
CA ARG A 232 9.88 4.12 13.74
C ARG A 232 10.13 5.60 13.95
N LEU A 233 9.34 6.23 14.81
CA LEU A 233 9.68 7.57 15.30
C LEU A 233 11.05 7.52 15.99
N ALA A 234 11.90 8.52 15.69
CA ALA A 234 13.15 8.68 16.42
C ALA A 234 12.84 8.96 17.89
N GLU A 235 13.56 8.29 18.79
CA GLU A 235 13.50 8.63 20.21
C GLU A 235 14.05 10.05 20.40
N VAL A 236 13.30 10.88 21.13
CA VAL A 236 13.67 12.25 21.48
C VAL A 236 14.61 12.25 22.68
#